data_cd88b5f66e1ea85ee10b1e1c0f8215ce
#
_entry.id   cd88b5f66e1ea85ee10b1e1c0f8215ce
#
_cell.length_a   1.000
_cell.length_b   1.000
_cell.length_c   1.000
_cell.angle_alpha   90.00
_cell.angle_beta   90.00
_cell.angle_gamma   90.00
#
_symmetry.space_group_name_H-M   'P 1'
#
loop_
_entity.id
_entity.type
_entity.pdbx_description
1 polymer ?
#
loop_
_entity_poly.entity_id
_entity_poly.type
_entity_poly.pdbx_seq_one_letter_code
_entity_poly.pdbx_strand_id
1 'polypeptide(L)'
;VAPYKKPLFLAGDMNAEPESDFIKELQKNFQMLSNPKQSTYPASDPKETIDYITALKSNANGFALISSQVLDEPMASDHRPILVELRTAEKADKIFRTKPYLQNPIGNGMTVMWETTVPAYCWVEYGTDTTQLKRARTIVDGQVVCNNKLHKIHINDLIPGQKYYYRV
;
A
#
# COMPACT_ATOMS: atom_id res chain seq x y z
N VAL A 1 22.39 -19.37 -12.02
CA VAL A 1 21.34 -18.34 -12.11
C VAL A 1 21.19 -17.75 -10.71
N ALA A 2 21.38 -16.44 -10.54
CA ALA A 2 21.19 -15.79 -9.23
C ALA A 2 19.73 -15.99 -8.78
N PRO A 3 19.46 -16.34 -7.52
CA PRO A 3 18.12 -16.54 -7.05
C PRO A 3 17.31 -15.23 -7.18
N TYR A 4 16.06 -15.34 -7.64
CA TYR A 4 15.15 -14.21 -7.72
C TYR A 4 14.90 -13.66 -6.31
N LYS A 5 15.23 -12.39 -6.07
CA LYS A 5 15.24 -11.77 -4.72
C LYS A 5 14.02 -10.90 -4.42
N LYS A 6 13.15 -10.66 -5.40
CA LYS A 6 11.94 -9.83 -5.19
C LYS A 6 10.82 -10.67 -4.59
N PRO A 7 9.86 -10.07 -3.87
CA PRO A 7 8.68 -10.78 -3.42
C PRO A 7 7.96 -11.45 -4.60
N LEU A 8 7.56 -12.69 -4.41
CA LEU A 8 6.77 -13.46 -5.36
C LEU A 8 5.44 -13.78 -4.72
N PHE A 9 4.37 -13.43 -5.41
CA PHE A 9 3.00 -13.67 -4.98
C PHE A 9 2.35 -14.70 -5.89
N LEU A 10 1.51 -15.55 -5.30
CA LEU A 10 0.58 -16.43 -5.99
C LEU A 10 -0.83 -16.07 -5.51
N ALA A 11 -1.71 -15.72 -6.44
CA ALA A 11 -3.08 -15.32 -6.13
C ALA A 11 -4.07 -15.94 -7.12
N GLY A 12 -5.25 -16.29 -6.63
CA GLY A 12 -6.35 -16.81 -7.44
C GLY A 12 -7.21 -17.82 -6.71
N ASP A 13 -8.17 -18.35 -7.47
CA ASP A 13 -9.00 -19.47 -7.07
C ASP A 13 -8.16 -20.76 -7.14
N MET A 14 -8.05 -21.43 -5.99
CA MET A 14 -7.32 -22.69 -5.84
C MET A 14 -8.27 -23.90 -5.84
N ASN A 15 -9.59 -23.67 -5.88
CA ASN A 15 -10.62 -24.70 -5.77
C ASN A 15 -10.38 -25.69 -4.63
N ALA A 16 -9.89 -25.19 -3.50
CA ALA A 16 -9.46 -26.02 -2.37
C ALA A 16 -9.68 -25.27 -1.06
N GLU A 17 -10.34 -25.90 -0.13
CA GLU A 17 -10.58 -25.39 1.23
C GLU A 17 -9.28 -25.33 2.07
N PRO A 18 -9.21 -24.47 3.12
CA PRO A 18 -8.01 -24.27 3.95
C PRO A 18 -7.43 -25.55 4.54
N GLU A 19 -8.27 -26.52 4.87
CA GLU A 19 -7.86 -27.79 5.49
C GLU A 19 -7.50 -28.90 4.50
N SER A 20 -7.58 -28.62 3.18
CA SER A 20 -7.21 -29.56 2.15
C SER A 20 -5.71 -29.88 2.15
N ASP A 21 -5.35 -31.04 1.69
CA ASP A 21 -3.94 -31.44 1.57
C ASP A 21 -3.18 -30.53 0.60
N PHE A 22 -3.86 -30.03 -0.45
CA PHE A 22 -3.26 -29.08 -1.40
C PHE A 22 -2.86 -27.77 -0.71
N ILE A 23 -3.74 -27.14 0.09
CA ILE A 23 -3.43 -25.89 0.78
C ILE A 23 -2.38 -26.14 1.87
N LYS A 24 -2.42 -27.24 2.59
CA LYS A 24 -1.37 -27.62 3.56
C LYS A 24 0.00 -27.79 2.88
N GLU A 25 0.05 -28.39 1.71
CA GLU A 25 1.29 -28.52 0.94
C GLU A 25 1.80 -27.16 0.45
N LEU A 26 0.89 -26.33 -0.09
CA LEU A 26 1.20 -24.97 -0.51
C LEU A 26 1.81 -24.14 0.64
N GLN A 27 1.23 -24.24 1.82
CA GLN A 27 1.68 -23.52 3.02
C GLN A 27 3.09 -23.90 3.50
N LYS A 28 3.66 -25.02 3.06
CA LYS A 28 5.08 -25.33 3.37
C LYS A 28 6.02 -24.27 2.79
N ASN A 29 5.73 -23.80 1.59
CA ASN A 29 6.59 -22.85 0.88
C ASN A 29 6.01 -21.43 0.79
N PHE A 30 4.70 -21.27 0.90
CA PHE A 30 4.00 -20.01 0.80
C PHE A 30 3.37 -19.59 2.14
N GLN A 31 3.48 -18.32 2.44
CA GLN A 31 2.79 -17.67 3.56
C GLN A 31 1.43 -17.17 3.06
N MET A 32 0.35 -17.46 3.81
CA MET A 32 -0.96 -16.88 3.55
C MET A 32 -0.95 -15.39 3.87
N LEU A 33 -1.45 -14.58 2.96
CA LEU A 33 -1.69 -13.15 3.12
C LEU A 33 -3.18 -12.85 3.24
N SER A 34 -4.04 -13.58 2.50
CA SER A 34 -5.49 -13.53 2.69
C SER A 34 -5.90 -14.26 3.98
N ASN A 35 -7.04 -13.85 4.56
CA ASN A 35 -7.57 -14.47 5.77
C ASN A 35 -8.31 -15.78 5.41
N PRO A 36 -7.81 -16.96 5.82
CA PRO A 36 -8.44 -18.24 5.46
C PRO A 36 -9.75 -18.51 6.23
N LYS A 37 -10.18 -17.61 7.10
CA LYS A 37 -11.46 -17.69 7.84
C LYS A 37 -12.55 -16.84 7.21
N GLN A 38 -12.28 -16.17 6.10
CA GLN A 38 -13.24 -15.37 5.37
C GLN A 38 -13.59 -16.05 4.05
N SER A 39 -14.83 -16.50 3.94
CA SER A 39 -15.32 -17.19 2.74
C SER A 39 -15.43 -16.25 1.55
N THR A 40 -15.16 -16.78 0.35
CA THR A 40 -15.14 -16.03 -0.91
C THR A 40 -16.19 -16.52 -1.91
N TYR A 41 -16.69 -17.74 -1.75
CA TYR A 41 -17.62 -18.36 -2.67
C TYR A 41 -18.82 -19.01 -1.94
N PRO A 42 -20.03 -19.00 -2.55
CA PRO A 42 -20.46 -18.12 -3.65
C PRO A 42 -20.59 -16.68 -3.19
N ALA A 43 -20.40 -15.69 -4.09
CA ALA A 43 -20.41 -14.27 -3.72
C ALA A 43 -21.70 -13.79 -3.05
N SER A 44 -22.85 -14.37 -3.40
CA SER A 44 -24.17 -14.02 -2.85
C SER A 44 -24.35 -14.46 -1.38
N ASP A 45 -23.75 -15.58 -0.97
CA ASP A 45 -23.82 -16.15 0.37
C ASP A 45 -22.57 -17.00 0.64
N PRO A 46 -21.42 -16.36 0.96
CA PRO A 46 -20.13 -17.05 1.01
C PRO A 46 -20.07 -18.11 2.10
N LYS A 47 -19.70 -19.31 1.71
CA LYS A 47 -19.56 -20.49 2.59
C LYS A 47 -18.22 -21.17 2.47
N GLU A 48 -17.57 -21.02 1.31
CA GLU A 48 -16.31 -21.68 0.99
C GLU A 48 -15.18 -20.67 0.87
N THR A 49 -14.01 -21.03 1.36
CA THR A 49 -12.76 -20.26 1.22
C THR A 49 -11.88 -20.98 0.23
N ILE A 50 -11.92 -20.57 -1.03
CA ILE A 50 -11.19 -21.23 -2.13
C ILE A 50 -10.27 -20.29 -2.88
N ASP A 51 -10.38 -18.98 -2.62
CA ASP A 51 -9.52 -17.95 -3.19
C ASP A 51 -8.46 -17.51 -2.20
N TYR A 52 -7.23 -17.36 -2.66
CA TYR A 52 -6.11 -17.01 -1.79
C TYR A 52 -5.16 -16.02 -2.44
N ILE A 53 -4.54 -15.21 -1.59
CA ILE A 53 -3.35 -14.42 -1.92
C ILE A 53 -2.25 -14.89 -0.98
N THR A 54 -1.14 -15.32 -1.58
CA THR A 54 -0.01 -15.90 -0.85
C THR A 54 1.31 -15.27 -1.31
N ALA A 55 2.35 -15.41 -0.50
CA ALA A 55 3.71 -15.00 -0.85
C ALA A 55 4.72 -16.11 -0.60
N LEU A 56 5.69 -16.27 -1.47
CA LEU A 56 6.78 -17.22 -1.32
C LEU A 56 7.62 -16.86 -0.07
N LYS A 57 7.73 -17.78 0.89
CA LYS A 57 8.39 -17.55 2.20
C LYS A 57 9.86 -17.16 2.07
N SER A 58 10.60 -17.74 1.13
CA SER A 58 12.01 -17.41 0.92
C SER A 58 12.25 -15.94 0.52
N ASN A 59 11.23 -15.26 0.01
CA ASN A 59 11.30 -13.90 -0.50
C ASN A 59 10.40 -12.93 0.30
N ALA A 60 9.83 -13.38 1.43
CA ALA A 60 8.85 -12.63 2.22
C ALA A 60 9.47 -11.45 3.02
N ASN A 61 10.78 -11.34 3.09
CA ASN A 61 11.47 -10.25 3.82
C ASN A 61 11.35 -8.87 3.14
N GLY A 62 10.75 -8.81 1.94
CA GLY A 62 10.63 -7.57 1.16
C GLY A 62 9.35 -6.76 1.44
N PHE A 63 8.46 -7.23 2.30
CA PHE A 63 7.20 -6.56 2.61
C PHE A 63 6.66 -6.92 4.01
N ALA A 64 5.71 -6.13 4.49
CA ALA A 64 4.90 -6.42 5.68
C ALA A 64 3.42 -6.37 5.32
N LEU A 65 2.63 -7.32 5.81
CA LEU A 65 1.18 -7.33 5.68
C LEU A 65 0.60 -6.21 6.56
N ILE A 66 -0.22 -5.33 5.98
CA ILE A 66 -0.93 -4.26 6.67
C ILE A 66 -2.36 -4.69 6.97
N SER A 67 -3.08 -5.13 5.95
CA SER A 67 -4.46 -5.57 6.08
C SER A 67 -4.81 -6.64 5.06
N SER A 68 -5.82 -7.43 5.37
CA SER A 68 -6.44 -8.39 4.47
C SER A 68 -7.94 -8.43 4.74
N GLN A 69 -8.74 -8.35 3.68
CA GLN A 69 -10.19 -8.43 3.76
C GLN A 69 -10.80 -9.02 2.50
N VAL A 70 -11.92 -9.70 2.67
CA VAL A 70 -12.84 -10.06 1.58
C VAL A 70 -13.83 -8.92 1.44
N LEU A 71 -13.97 -8.39 0.22
CA LEU A 71 -14.88 -7.27 -0.04
C LEU A 71 -16.31 -7.77 -0.22
N ASP A 72 -17.27 -7.02 0.30
CA ASP A 72 -18.69 -7.32 0.12
C ASP A 72 -19.20 -6.79 -1.21
N GLU A 73 -18.78 -7.45 -2.30
CA GLU A 73 -19.13 -7.11 -3.69
C GLU A 73 -19.75 -8.31 -4.41
N PRO A 74 -21.01 -8.67 -4.11
CA PRO A 74 -21.64 -9.87 -4.65
C PRO A 74 -21.99 -9.78 -6.15
N MET A 75 -21.94 -8.58 -6.73
CA MET A 75 -22.30 -8.33 -8.12
C MET A 75 -21.13 -8.32 -9.09
N ALA A 76 -19.88 -8.30 -8.56
CA ALA A 76 -18.69 -8.21 -9.40
C ALA A 76 -18.34 -9.53 -10.10
N SER A 77 -18.63 -10.65 -9.44
CA SER A 77 -18.34 -12.02 -9.88
C SER A 77 -19.17 -12.99 -9.03
N ASP A 78 -19.13 -14.26 -9.35
CA ASP A 78 -19.61 -15.36 -8.49
C ASP A 78 -18.67 -15.65 -7.30
N HIS A 79 -17.46 -15.03 -7.29
CA HIS A 79 -16.55 -14.99 -6.15
C HIS A 79 -16.43 -13.58 -5.58
N ARG A 80 -16.26 -13.45 -4.27
CA ARG A 80 -15.96 -12.15 -3.61
C ARG A 80 -14.50 -11.77 -3.79
N PRO A 81 -14.20 -10.50 -4.13
CA PRO A 81 -12.82 -10.03 -4.25
C PRO A 81 -12.07 -10.06 -2.92
N ILE A 82 -10.79 -10.42 -2.96
CA ILE A 82 -9.88 -10.31 -1.83
C ILE A 82 -8.97 -9.10 -2.04
N LEU A 83 -8.87 -8.25 -1.03
CA LEU A 83 -7.93 -7.14 -0.97
C LEU A 83 -6.88 -7.41 0.10
N VAL A 84 -5.62 -7.36 -0.30
CA VAL A 84 -4.47 -7.43 0.61
C VAL A 84 -3.64 -6.18 0.45
N GLU A 85 -3.41 -5.46 1.54
CA GLU A 85 -2.55 -4.29 1.59
C GLU A 85 -1.19 -4.66 2.16
N LEU A 86 -0.14 -4.35 1.42
CA LEU A 86 1.24 -4.64 1.80
C LEU A 86 2.05 -3.34 1.87
N ARG A 87 2.94 -3.27 2.85
CA ARG A 87 4.00 -2.26 2.89
C ARG A 87 5.30 -2.89 2.47
N THR A 88 5.98 -2.32 1.48
CA THR A 88 7.31 -2.77 1.10
C THR A 88 8.29 -2.53 2.24
N ALA A 89 9.19 -3.49 2.47
CA ALA A 89 10.23 -3.40 3.49
C ALA A 89 11.45 -2.57 3.04
N GLU A 90 11.37 -1.88 1.90
CA GLU A 90 12.42 -0.95 1.50
C GLU A 90 12.56 0.11 2.58
N LYS A 91 13.74 0.18 3.18
CA LYS A 91 14.05 1.21 4.17
C LYS A 91 13.77 2.57 3.52
N ALA A 92 12.96 3.39 4.17
CA ALA A 92 12.64 4.74 3.71
C ALA A 92 13.89 5.55 3.31
N ASP A 93 15.02 5.32 3.97
CA ASP A 93 16.32 5.92 3.66
C ASP A 93 16.89 5.58 2.27
N LYS A 94 16.46 4.46 1.65
CA LYS A 94 16.89 4.10 0.28
C LYS A 94 16.03 4.71 -0.82
N ILE A 95 14.82 5.14 -0.50
CA ILE A 95 13.91 5.78 -1.45
C ILE A 95 14.31 7.24 -1.65
N PHE A 96 14.69 7.93 -0.59
CA PHE A 96 15.09 9.33 -0.67
C PHE A 96 16.51 9.51 -1.19
N ARG A 97 16.66 10.22 -2.32
CA ARG A 97 17.92 10.79 -2.76
C ARG A 97 18.20 12.08 -2.00
N THR A 98 17.17 12.94 -1.88
CA THR A 98 17.17 14.13 -1.02
C THR A 98 15.99 14.03 -0.06
N LYS A 99 16.26 14.09 1.24
CA LYS A 99 15.23 14.08 2.28
C LYS A 99 14.27 15.26 2.14
N PRO A 100 13.04 15.17 2.63
CA PRO A 100 12.09 16.27 2.58
C PRO A 100 12.63 17.55 3.23
N TYR A 101 12.47 18.67 2.55
CA TYR A 101 12.85 20.00 3.02
C TYR A 101 11.78 21.02 2.63
N LEU A 102 11.76 22.14 3.38
CA LEU A 102 10.83 23.23 3.18
C LEU A 102 11.44 24.32 2.31
N GLN A 103 10.64 24.87 1.39
CA GLN A 103 11.05 25.92 0.47
C GLN A 103 9.88 26.86 0.17
N ASN A 104 10.20 28.10 -0.24
CA ASN A 104 9.24 29.12 -0.67
C ASN A 104 8.08 29.35 0.32
N PRO A 105 8.38 29.89 1.51
CA PRO A 105 7.32 30.38 2.38
C PRO A 105 6.67 31.60 1.72
N ILE A 106 5.43 31.48 1.25
CA ILE A 106 4.69 32.56 0.60
C ILE A 106 3.37 32.73 1.34
N GLY A 107 3.17 33.91 1.95
CA GLY A 107 1.95 34.22 2.69
C GLY A 107 1.69 33.20 3.81
N ASN A 108 0.59 32.49 3.68
CA ASN A 108 0.19 31.40 4.58
C ASN A 108 0.45 30.01 4.00
N GLY A 109 1.41 29.88 3.10
CA GLY A 109 1.73 28.61 2.44
C GLY A 109 3.20 28.20 2.61
N MET A 110 3.46 26.92 2.35
CA MET A 110 4.78 26.31 2.39
C MET A 110 4.90 25.23 1.31
N THR A 111 6.04 25.17 0.65
CA THR A 111 6.34 24.10 -0.30
C THR A 111 7.20 23.04 0.37
N VAL A 112 6.78 21.79 0.30
CA VAL A 112 7.57 20.63 0.70
C VAL A 112 8.17 20.01 -0.58
N MET A 113 9.49 19.84 -0.59
CA MET A 113 10.22 19.25 -1.70
C MET A 113 11.07 18.07 -1.22
N TRP A 114 11.20 17.06 -2.07
CA TRP A 114 12.14 15.94 -1.88
C TRP A 114 12.44 15.27 -3.21
N GLU A 115 13.46 14.44 -3.22
CA GLU A 115 13.82 13.65 -4.40
C GLU A 115 13.90 12.17 -4.04
N THR A 116 13.37 11.32 -4.91
CA THR A 116 13.42 9.87 -4.80
C THR A 116 14.39 9.26 -5.80
N THR A 117 14.94 8.11 -5.49
CA THR A 117 15.85 7.37 -6.37
C THR A 117 15.14 6.75 -7.57
N VAL A 118 13.84 6.47 -7.42
CA VAL A 118 12.95 5.92 -8.45
C VAL A 118 11.71 6.79 -8.57
N PRO A 119 11.02 6.79 -9.74
CA PRO A 119 9.73 7.45 -9.86
C PRO A 119 8.74 6.89 -8.84
N ALA A 120 8.03 7.76 -8.13
CA ALA A 120 7.11 7.37 -7.07
C ALA A 120 5.84 8.23 -7.06
N TYR A 121 4.77 7.68 -6.50
CA TYR A 121 3.62 8.47 -6.08
C TYR A 121 3.98 9.33 -4.90
N CYS A 122 3.42 10.54 -4.84
CA CYS A 122 3.76 11.47 -3.78
C CYS A 122 2.54 12.18 -3.20
N TRP A 123 2.61 12.42 -1.92
CA TRP A 123 1.72 13.30 -1.15
C TRP A 123 2.45 13.82 0.07
N VAL A 124 1.91 14.87 0.68
CA VAL A 124 2.33 15.34 1.99
C VAL A 124 1.15 15.18 2.94
N GLU A 125 1.37 14.54 4.07
CA GLU A 125 0.44 14.58 5.18
C GLU A 125 0.93 15.62 6.18
N TYR A 126 0.05 16.53 6.60
CA TYR A 126 0.39 17.63 7.51
C TYR A 126 -0.76 17.99 8.46
N GLY A 127 -0.43 18.55 9.59
CA GLY A 127 -1.40 18.97 10.58
C GLY A 127 -0.75 19.51 11.84
N THR A 128 -1.55 20.06 12.75
CA THR A 128 -1.12 20.53 14.08
C THR A 128 -1.06 19.39 15.10
N ASP A 129 -1.68 18.25 14.78
CA ASP A 129 -1.68 17.01 15.55
C ASP A 129 -1.20 15.85 14.67
N THR A 130 -0.26 15.07 15.17
CA THR A 130 0.31 13.92 14.44
C THR A 130 -0.65 12.75 14.24
N THR A 131 -1.77 12.73 14.98
CA THR A 131 -2.82 11.71 14.88
C THR A 131 -3.91 12.09 13.88
N GLN A 132 -4.01 13.38 13.50
CA GLN A 132 -5.03 13.91 12.60
C GLN A 132 -4.38 14.73 11.48
N LEU A 133 -3.76 14.05 10.53
CA LEU A 133 -3.09 14.70 9.41
C LEU A 133 -4.02 14.80 8.19
N LYS A 134 -3.99 15.96 7.53
CA LYS A 134 -4.61 16.18 6.21
C LYS A 134 -3.62 15.80 5.11
N ARG A 135 -4.13 15.35 3.97
CA ARG A 135 -3.29 14.98 2.82
C ARG A 135 -3.35 16.05 1.74
N ALA A 136 -2.17 16.54 1.33
CA ALA A 136 -1.99 17.42 0.18
C ALA A 136 -1.35 16.67 -1.00
N ARG A 137 -1.79 17.00 -2.21
CA ARG A 137 -1.25 16.49 -3.48
C ARG A 137 -1.20 17.61 -4.51
N THR A 138 -0.33 17.51 -5.49
CA THR A 138 -0.37 18.39 -6.66
C THR A 138 -1.35 17.82 -7.68
N ILE A 139 -2.35 18.62 -8.05
CA ILE A 139 -3.35 18.26 -9.06
C ILE A 139 -3.19 19.28 -10.22
N VAL A 140 -3.06 18.79 -11.44
CA VAL A 140 -3.03 19.57 -12.66
C VAL A 140 -4.08 19.01 -13.61
N ASP A 141 -4.97 19.83 -14.09
CA ASP A 141 -6.08 19.46 -14.99
C ASP A 141 -6.90 18.25 -14.47
N GLY A 142 -7.14 18.23 -13.15
CA GLY A 142 -7.90 17.16 -12.49
C GLY A 142 -7.11 15.86 -12.25
N GLN A 143 -5.86 15.80 -12.68
CA GLN A 143 -4.99 14.63 -12.49
C GLN A 143 -3.94 14.86 -11.41
N VAL A 144 -3.71 13.84 -10.58
CA VAL A 144 -2.64 13.87 -9.60
C VAL A 144 -1.29 13.77 -10.31
N VAL A 145 -0.43 14.76 -10.09
CA VAL A 145 0.95 14.68 -10.57
C VAL A 145 1.69 13.62 -9.77
N CYS A 146 2.11 12.57 -10.43
CA CYS A 146 2.75 11.41 -9.81
C CYS A 146 3.79 10.78 -10.76
N ASN A 147 4.44 9.73 -10.28
CA ASN A 147 5.44 8.97 -11.04
C ASN A 147 6.67 9.80 -11.47
N ASN A 148 7.05 10.77 -10.63
CA ASN A 148 8.25 11.59 -10.79
C ASN A 148 9.30 11.22 -9.73
N LYS A 149 10.54 11.63 -9.97
CA LYS A 149 11.64 11.54 -8.97
C LYS A 149 11.75 12.81 -8.14
N LEU A 150 11.52 13.97 -8.74
CA LEU A 150 11.47 15.25 -8.03
C LEU A 150 10.03 15.56 -7.64
N HIS A 151 9.79 15.71 -6.36
CA HIS A 151 8.48 15.96 -5.78
C HIS A 151 8.42 17.38 -5.24
N LYS A 152 7.31 18.06 -5.53
CA LYS A 152 7.04 19.42 -5.09
C LYS A 152 5.56 19.53 -4.75
N ILE A 153 5.24 19.73 -3.48
CA ILE A 153 3.85 19.91 -3.03
C ILE A 153 3.75 21.20 -2.25
N HIS A 154 2.86 22.08 -2.67
CA HIS A 154 2.55 23.31 -1.99
C HIS A 154 1.38 23.08 -1.03
N ILE A 155 1.54 23.51 0.21
CA ILE A 155 0.53 23.49 1.26
C ILE A 155 0.06 24.93 1.46
N ASN A 156 -1.24 25.15 1.36
CA ASN A 156 -1.88 26.45 1.57
C ASN A 156 -2.59 26.49 2.93
N ASP A 157 -3.08 27.67 3.29
CA ASP A 157 -3.97 27.92 4.41
C ASP A 157 -3.37 27.51 5.77
N LEU A 158 -2.06 27.68 5.89
CA LEU A 158 -1.34 27.56 7.17
C LEU A 158 -1.57 28.80 8.03
N ILE A 159 -1.75 28.60 9.32
CA ILE A 159 -1.90 29.69 10.29
C ILE A 159 -0.52 30.18 10.72
N PRO A 160 -0.16 31.47 10.50
CA PRO A 160 1.11 32.02 10.93
C PRO A 160 1.34 31.84 12.44
N GLY A 161 2.57 31.47 12.81
CA GLY A 161 2.94 31.22 14.22
C GLY A 161 2.49 29.86 14.76
N GLN A 162 1.68 29.10 14.02
CA GLN A 162 1.26 27.77 14.43
C GLN A 162 2.32 26.72 14.04
N LYS A 163 2.59 25.79 14.96
CA LYS A 163 3.46 24.64 14.69
C LYS A 163 2.70 23.58 13.89
N TYR A 164 3.31 23.09 12.81
CA TYR A 164 2.81 21.99 12.01
C TYR A 164 3.80 20.83 11.98
N TYR A 165 3.26 19.62 11.94
CA TYR A 165 3.98 18.39 11.66
C TYR A 165 3.69 17.98 10.22
N TYR A 166 4.67 17.39 9.53
CA TYR A 166 4.45 16.86 8.20
C TYR A 166 5.28 15.59 7.97
N ARG A 167 4.81 14.78 7.02
CA ARG A 167 5.52 13.62 6.47
C ARG A 167 5.18 13.43 4.99
N VAL A 168 6.05 12.73 4.25
CA VAL A 168 5.90 12.40 2.83
C VAL A 168 5.88 10.88 2.66
#